data_81e834c633c5995e436fc0cb0990b675
#
_entry.id   81e834c633c5995e436fc0cb0990b675
#
_cell.length_a   1.000
_cell.length_b   1.000
_cell.length_c   1.000
_cell.angle_alpha   90.00
_cell.angle_beta   90.00
_cell.angle_gamma   90.00
#
_symmetry.space_group_name_H-M   'P 1'
#
loop_
_entity.id
_entity.type
_entity.pdbx_description
1 polymer ?
#
loop_
_entity_poly.entity_id
_entity_poly.type
_entity_poly.pdbx_seq_one_letter_code
_entity_poly.pdbx_strand_id
1 'polypeptide(L)'
;MKTCLSLLLSLFCMTGILAQKTDSPVKMMQSNDFESPGRHEILSPIPYGEKGILQLNNKGVSSFNFQLFSNKLTLIKENTVEPEDKLSERAGYPSFVKIGDKSYLFVRDVYRDRDKEGVSCLEFNIDKLNFEPKAKKLFESSDKVAYNGLFGFSDESFVDDNNISFGSYKMDISKNKKTVLFTYRLRPEKRNDRLNNDVIGMQLFDQDMNKIWGDEMRMPYTEAKMDNLSFIVSDDAKVYILSRVYEGETPREKRDRKLPNYHLELLIYEKGKPTPDIVQIKLNNLVPKSAYLFETEKGEILLGGFYAKSLIKPTDGAFVLQLDKSTKTTSILNGGLFEIPAELIRANTSGREARQLERKERKDDEGDIGVDNLVIRSIYVINDGTILLTAEQYRVVTRTMTYSTGNGGMSTRTTYDTYADDIYVISATPDGKSWVRKIPKAQHSNDYSGAELSYSSIFAKNNLYVFYTDNKKNLDLKNDESPKTHQQGRGGYLACVSFDKKGEMKKHLLGEIDEFETNFFIRRFVKGDNDNLIYTARKRRRNSMISIGIQ
;
A
#
# COMPACT_ATOMS: atom_id res chain seq x y z
N MET A 1 -12.18 55.84 41.72
CA MET A 1 -11.37 54.66 41.94
C MET A 1 -12.22 53.44 41.57
N LYS A 2 -12.04 52.86 40.37
CA LYS A 2 -12.68 51.61 39.93
C LYS A 2 -11.56 50.64 39.65
N THR A 3 -11.42 49.63 40.51
CA THR A 3 -10.49 48.53 40.41
C THR A 3 -10.99 47.52 39.35
N CYS A 4 -10.26 47.36 38.25
CA CYS A 4 -10.48 46.29 37.30
C CYS A 4 -9.87 44.98 37.86
N LEU A 5 -10.75 44.01 38.07
CA LEU A 5 -10.38 42.64 38.41
C LEU A 5 -10.22 41.85 37.08
N SER A 6 -8.99 41.59 36.67
CA SER A 6 -8.71 40.77 35.52
C SER A 6 -8.81 39.28 35.89
N LEU A 7 -9.86 38.62 35.40
CA LEU A 7 -10.02 37.17 35.49
C LEU A 7 -9.08 36.49 34.47
N LEU A 8 -8.01 35.84 34.96
CA LEU A 8 -7.22 34.89 34.18
C LEU A 8 -8.04 33.61 34.02
N LEU A 9 -8.61 33.40 32.82
CA LEU A 9 -9.16 32.11 32.43
C LEU A 9 -8.01 31.20 32.04
N SER A 10 -7.58 30.34 32.96
CA SER A 10 -6.70 29.22 32.65
C SER A 10 -7.49 28.17 31.84
N LEU A 11 -7.25 28.11 30.53
CA LEU A 11 -7.74 27.05 29.68
C LEU A 11 -7.06 25.73 30.08
N PHE A 12 -7.76 24.91 30.84
CA PHE A 12 -7.38 23.51 31.06
C PHE A 12 -7.56 22.79 29.73
N CYS A 13 -6.45 22.50 29.03
CA CYS A 13 -6.41 21.52 27.94
C CYS A 13 -6.68 20.12 28.52
N MET A 14 -7.93 19.69 28.55
CA MET A 14 -8.26 18.29 28.75
C MET A 14 -7.94 17.53 27.46
N THR A 15 -6.76 16.94 27.39
CA THR A 15 -6.53 15.83 26.46
C THR A 15 -7.38 14.67 26.94
N GLY A 16 -8.44 14.35 26.18
CA GLY A 16 -9.31 13.22 26.50
C GLY A 16 -8.53 11.91 26.41
N ILE A 17 -8.15 11.38 27.56
CA ILE A 17 -7.66 10.01 27.66
C ILE A 17 -8.91 9.13 27.70
N LEU A 18 -9.24 8.49 26.56
CA LEU A 18 -10.28 7.49 26.51
C LEU A 18 -9.89 6.35 27.46
N ALA A 19 -10.78 5.98 28.37
CA ALA A 19 -10.54 4.95 29.39
C ALA A 19 -10.32 3.59 28.72
N GLN A 20 -9.06 3.20 28.57
CA GLN A 20 -8.65 1.86 28.15
C GLN A 20 -8.54 0.91 29.36
N LYS A 21 -8.87 -0.37 29.15
CA LYS A 21 -8.54 -1.41 30.13
C LYS A 21 -7.03 -1.39 30.40
N THR A 22 -6.65 -1.39 31.66
CA THR A 22 -5.30 -1.12 32.19
C THR A 22 -4.18 -2.06 31.72
N ASP A 23 -4.46 -3.12 30.96
CA ASP A 23 -3.49 -4.13 30.51
C ASP A 23 -3.31 -4.23 28.98
N SER A 24 -3.75 -3.23 28.21
CA SER A 24 -3.55 -3.26 26.76
C SER A 24 -2.14 -2.75 26.38
N PRO A 25 -1.35 -3.50 25.59
CA PRO A 25 -0.07 -3.01 25.08
C PRO A 25 -0.22 -1.86 24.07
N VAL A 26 -1.47 -1.50 23.75
CA VAL A 26 -1.79 -0.48 22.77
C VAL A 26 -2.46 0.69 23.46
N LYS A 27 -1.93 1.88 23.23
CA LYS A 27 -2.47 3.14 23.76
C LYS A 27 -2.88 4.05 22.63
N MET A 28 -4.09 4.59 22.71
CA MET A 28 -4.59 5.56 21.77
C MET A 28 -4.61 6.95 22.36
N MET A 29 -4.17 7.93 21.57
CA MET A 29 -4.23 9.36 21.88
C MET A 29 -4.96 10.08 20.76
N GLN A 30 -5.74 11.08 21.10
CA GLN A 30 -6.45 11.95 20.15
C GLN A 30 -6.14 13.42 20.45
N SER A 31 -5.89 14.20 19.41
CA SER A 31 -5.71 15.65 19.53
C SER A 31 -7.04 16.34 19.85
N ASN A 32 -6.96 17.60 20.27
CA ASN A 32 -8.10 18.49 20.15
C ASN A 32 -8.50 18.63 18.68
N ASP A 33 -9.76 18.98 18.44
CA ASP A 33 -10.24 19.31 17.11
C ASP A 33 -9.46 20.51 16.52
N PHE A 34 -9.15 20.43 15.24
CA PHE A 34 -8.53 21.52 14.48
C PHE A 34 -9.24 21.72 13.14
N GLU A 35 -9.10 22.87 12.57
CA GLU A 35 -9.71 23.21 11.29
C GLU A 35 -8.67 23.16 10.16
N SER A 36 -9.11 22.77 8.98
CA SER A 36 -8.39 23.02 7.74
C SER A 36 -8.98 24.22 7.03
N PRO A 37 -8.20 25.06 6.36
CA PRO A 37 -8.73 26.15 5.56
C PRO A 37 -9.79 25.67 4.57
N GLY A 38 -10.83 26.45 4.33
CA GLY A 38 -11.96 26.06 3.49
C GLY A 38 -11.53 25.61 2.09
N ARG A 39 -12.06 24.49 1.61
CA ARG A 39 -11.78 23.86 0.32
C ARG A 39 -10.38 23.22 0.16
N HIS A 40 -9.61 23.07 1.24
CA HIS A 40 -8.39 22.29 1.21
C HIS A 40 -8.71 20.80 1.39
N GLU A 41 -8.00 19.94 0.65
CA GLU A 41 -8.00 18.51 0.83
C GLU A 41 -7.01 18.15 1.94
N ILE A 42 -7.40 17.20 2.80
CA ILE A 42 -6.58 16.73 3.90
C ILE A 42 -5.77 15.53 3.38
N LEU A 43 -4.45 15.64 3.44
CA LEU A 43 -3.55 14.54 3.12
C LEU A 43 -3.21 13.74 4.38
N SER A 44 -2.56 12.60 4.19
CA SER A 44 -2.07 11.79 5.31
C SER A 44 -1.02 12.56 6.12
N PRO A 45 -1.00 12.39 7.45
CA PRO A 45 0.00 13.03 8.31
C PRO A 45 1.40 12.47 8.00
N ILE A 46 2.44 13.28 8.22
CA ILE A 46 3.82 12.92 7.93
C ILE A 46 4.64 13.04 9.21
N PRO A 47 5.25 11.95 9.72
CA PRO A 47 6.09 11.98 10.91
C PRO A 47 7.45 12.62 10.63
N TYR A 48 7.94 13.44 11.57
CA TYR A 48 9.23 14.13 11.54
C TYR A 48 10.06 13.87 12.81
N GLY A 49 9.95 12.68 13.36
CA GLY A 49 10.71 12.28 14.54
C GLY A 49 10.45 13.17 15.74
N GLU A 50 11.49 13.72 16.35
CA GLU A 50 11.36 14.63 17.48
C GLU A 50 10.71 15.97 17.16
N LYS A 51 10.76 16.41 15.91
CA LYS A 51 10.10 17.65 15.47
C LYS A 51 8.57 17.54 15.50
N GLY A 52 8.03 16.31 15.51
CA GLY A 52 6.60 16.06 15.62
C GLY A 52 5.96 15.51 14.35
N ILE A 53 4.72 15.85 14.10
CA ILE A 53 3.89 15.33 13.02
C ILE A 53 3.37 16.49 12.18
N LEU A 54 3.66 16.47 10.90
CA LEU A 54 3.18 17.48 9.95
C LEU A 54 1.85 17.02 9.35
N GLN A 55 0.81 17.82 9.50
CA GLN A 55 -0.42 17.71 8.74
C GLN A 55 -0.37 18.67 7.56
N LEU A 56 -0.54 18.15 6.37
CA LEU A 56 -0.64 18.93 5.15
C LEU A 56 -2.08 18.94 4.64
N ASN A 57 -2.56 20.14 4.32
CA ASN A 57 -3.82 20.36 3.64
C ASN A 57 -3.53 21.18 2.38
N ASN A 58 -4.08 20.78 1.22
CA ASN A 58 -3.80 21.47 -0.03
C ASN A 58 -5.06 21.83 -0.81
N LYS A 59 -4.97 22.89 -1.60
CA LYS A 59 -5.97 23.29 -2.59
C LYS A 59 -5.32 23.19 -3.97
N GLY A 60 -5.22 21.97 -4.47
CA GLY A 60 -4.45 21.70 -5.69
C GLY A 60 -2.99 22.15 -5.51
N VAL A 61 -2.47 22.90 -6.47
CA VAL A 61 -1.12 23.47 -6.44
C VAL A 61 -1.10 24.95 -6.01
N SER A 62 -2.26 25.56 -5.77
CA SER A 62 -2.37 27.00 -5.52
C SER A 62 -2.14 27.41 -4.08
N SER A 63 -2.40 26.53 -3.13
CA SER A 63 -2.26 26.84 -1.71
C SER A 63 -2.03 25.59 -0.89
N PHE A 64 -1.10 25.68 0.06
CA PHE A 64 -0.72 24.62 1.00
C PHE A 64 -0.83 25.17 2.43
N ASN A 65 -1.57 24.48 3.27
CA ASN A 65 -1.64 24.77 4.68
C ASN A 65 -0.91 23.68 5.46
N PHE A 66 0.11 24.06 6.19
CA PHE A 66 0.97 23.22 7.00
C PHE A 66 0.65 23.43 8.48
N GLN A 67 0.34 22.35 9.18
CA GLN A 67 0.08 22.35 10.62
C GLN A 67 1.03 21.34 11.28
N LEU A 68 1.94 21.82 12.11
CA LEU A 68 2.91 21.01 12.83
C LEU A 68 2.38 20.72 14.24
N PHE A 69 2.24 19.43 14.54
CA PHE A 69 1.84 18.93 15.86
C PHE A 69 3.03 18.32 16.59
N SER A 70 3.06 18.45 17.90
CA SER A 70 3.99 17.68 18.75
C SER A 70 3.65 16.18 18.73
N ASN A 71 4.57 15.34 19.19
CA ASN A 71 4.29 13.90 19.39
C ASN A 71 3.20 13.64 20.46
N LYS A 72 2.79 14.64 21.23
CA LYS A 72 1.63 14.64 22.14
C LYS A 72 0.35 15.17 21.47
N LEU A 73 0.37 15.32 20.15
CA LEU A 73 -0.74 15.77 19.32
C LEU A 73 -1.27 17.20 19.65
N THR A 74 -0.41 18.06 20.13
CA THR A 74 -0.72 19.48 20.35
C THR A 74 -0.19 20.29 19.17
N LEU A 75 -1.00 21.16 18.58
CA LEU A 75 -0.59 22.07 17.51
C LEU A 75 0.50 23.02 18.01
N ILE A 76 1.67 23.01 17.36
CA ILE A 76 2.83 23.83 17.69
C ILE A 76 2.86 25.09 16.81
N LYS A 77 2.66 24.89 15.49
CA LYS A 77 2.83 25.93 14.49
C LYS A 77 1.96 25.66 13.28
N GLU A 78 1.50 26.73 12.65
CA GLU A 78 0.73 26.67 11.40
C GLU A 78 1.23 27.74 10.43
N ASN A 79 1.24 27.41 9.13
CA ASN A 79 1.51 28.38 8.07
C ASN A 79 0.74 27.99 6.80
N THR A 80 0.26 28.99 6.07
CA THR A 80 -0.36 28.82 4.76
C THR A 80 0.53 29.47 3.71
N VAL A 81 0.87 28.70 2.70
CA VAL A 81 1.82 29.08 1.66
C VAL A 81 1.16 29.01 0.29
N GLU A 82 1.33 30.06 -0.48
CA GLU A 82 1.02 30.10 -1.92
C GLU A 82 2.35 30.18 -2.66
N PRO A 83 2.76 29.12 -3.37
CA PRO A 83 4.05 29.12 -4.08
C PRO A 83 4.11 30.26 -5.10
N GLU A 84 5.19 31.03 -5.08
CA GLU A 84 5.40 32.19 -5.97
C GLU A 84 5.58 31.77 -7.43
N ASP A 85 6.18 30.63 -7.68
CA ASP A 85 6.26 30.07 -9.03
C ASP A 85 4.87 29.63 -9.48
N LYS A 86 4.51 29.99 -10.70
CA LYS A 86 3.23 29.65 -11.37
C LYS A 86 3.10 28.13 -11.59
N LEU A 87 3.11 27.37 -10.50
CA LEU A 87 2.87 25.92 -10.56
C LEU A 87 1.46 25.64 -11.11
N SER A 88 0.53 26.59 -10.94
CA SER A 88 -0.87 26.44 -11.30
C SER A 88 -1.17 26.28 -12.80
N GLU A 89 -0.31 26.79 -13.68
CA GLU A 89 -0.56 26.72 -15.13
C GLU A 89 -0.08 25.42 -15.78
N ARG A 90 0.75 24.65 -15.10
CA ARG A 90 1.50 23.50 -15.66
C ARG A 90 1.28 22.18 -14.93
N ALA A 91 0.80 22.24 -13.70
CA ALA A 91 0.86 21.11 -12.80
C ALA A 91 -0.42 20.26 -12.79
N GLY A 92 -0.24 18.97 -12.93
CA GLY A 92 -1.20 17.99 -12.45
C GLY A 92 -1.19 17.93 -10.91
N TYR A 93 -1.80 16.92 -10.32
CA TYR A 93 -1.84 16.73 -8.86
C TYR A 93 -0.41 16.70 -8.30
N PRO A 94 -0.05 17.62 -7.36
CA PRO A 94 1.26 17.61 -6.73
C PRO A 94 1.36 16.44 -5.76
N SER A 95 2.56 15.93 -5.55
CA SER A 95 2.82 14.93 -4.52
C SER A 95 3.84 15.47 -3.52
N PHE A 96 3.45 15.50 -2.24
CA PHE A 96 4.36 15.90 -1.16
C PHE A 96 4.91 14.66 -0.47
N VAL A 97 6.23 14.53 -0.44
CA VAL A 97 6.90 13.30 0.00
C VAL A 97 8.10 13.62 0.89
N LYS A 98 8.23 12.87 1.98
CA LYS A 98 9.42 12.88 2.84
C LYS A 98 10.38 11.76 2.41
N ILE A 99 11.63 12.11 2.14
CA ILE A 99 12.70 11.23 1.69
C ILE A 99 13.88 11.42 2.64
N GLY A 100 14.14 10.41 3.48
CA GLY A 100 15.11 10.59 4.56
C GLY A 100 14.70 11.73 5.49
N ASP A 101 15.60 12.70 5.65
CA ASP A 101 15.37 13.88 6.51
C ASP A 101 14.80 15.09 5.74
N LYS A 102 14.68 14.98 4.41
CA LYS A 102 14.20 16.04 3.54
C LYS A 102 12.78 15.77 3.05
N SER A 103 12.09 16.83 2.67
CA SER A 103 10.76 16.74 2.07
C SER A 103 10.66 17.59 0.83
N TYR A 104 9.91 17.09 -0.12
CA TYR A 104 9.77 17.71 -1.43
C TYR A 104 8.32 17.74 -1.87
N LEU A 105 7.95 18.82 -2.54
CA LEU A 105 6.76 18.88 -3.37
C LEU A 105 7.17 18.56 -4.81
N PHE A 106 6.75 17.42 -5.34
CA PHE A 106 6.94 17.06 -6.74
C PHE A 106 5.80 17.58 -7.58
N VAL A 107 6.14 18.16 -8.72
CA VAL A 107 5.21 18.76 -9.65
C VAL A 107 5.47 18.23 -11.06
N ARG A 108 4.41 17.87 -11.76
CA ARG A 108 4.47 17.45 -13.15
C ARG A 108 4.48 18.68 -14.06
N ASP A 109 5.49 18.79 -14.91
CA ASP A 109 5.58 19.82 -15.93
C ASP A 109 5.03 19.29 -17.27
N VAL A 110 4.08 19.98 -17.87
CA VAL A 110 3.49 19.60 -19.17
C VAL A 110 3.87 20.63 -20.22
N TYR A 111 4.67 20.22 -21.19
CA TYR A 111 5.13 21.06 -22.30
C TYR A 111 4.29 20.79 -23.56
N ARG A 112 3.14 21.45 -23.67
CA ARG A 112 2.15 21.21 -24.75
C ARG A 112 2.67 21.50 -26.15
N ASP A 113 3.60 22.42 -26.27
CA ASP A 113 4.25 22.83 -27.51
C ASP A 113 5.23 21.79 -28.10
N ARG A 114 5.69 20.86 -27.24
CA ARG A 114 6.69 19.85 -27.60
C ARG A 114 6.24 18.41 -27.39
N ASP A 115 4.98 18.21 -27.00
CA ASP A 115 4.43 16.88 -26.61
C ASP A 115 5.28 16.14 -25.56
N LYS A 116 5.94 16.88 -24.68
CA LYS A 116 6.83 16.37 -23.63
C LYS A 116 6.31 16.68 -22.23
N GLU A 117 6.81 15.94 -21.30
CA GLU A 117 6.50 16.12 -19.90
C GLU A 117 7.79 16.00 -19.06
N GLY A 118 7.73 16.48 -17.83
CA GLY A 118 8.84 16.39 -16.92
C GLY A 118 8.39 16.42 -15.46
N VAL A 119 9.35 16.39 -14.57
CA VAL A 119 9.14 16.52 -13.14
C VAL A 119 10.09 17.57 -12.58
N SER A 120 9.54 18.47 -11.80
CA SER A 120 10.26 19.43 -10.97
C SER A 120 9.95 19.20 -9.50
N CYS A 121 10.81 19.66 -8.61
CA CYS A 121 10.55 19.61 -7.16
C CYS A 121 10.86 20.94 -6.48
N LEU A 122 10.14 21.20 -5.38
CA LEU A 122 10.47 22.25 -4.41
C LEU A 122 10.84 21.57 -3.08
N GLU A 123 11.97 21.94 -2.52
CA GLU A 123 12.37 21.49 -1.18
C GLU A 123 11.54 22.21 -0.12
N PHE A 124 11.08 21.48 0.89
CA PHE A 124 10.29 22.01 1.99
C PHE A 124 11.12 22.12 3.27
N ASN A 125 11.04 23.26 3.91
CA ASN A 125 11.70 23.53 5.18
C ASN A 125 10.70 23.40 6.33
N ILE A 126 10.85 22.35 7.14
CA ILE A 126 9.94 22.05 8.26
C ILE A 126 9.99 23.12 9.36
N ASP A 127 11.14 23.74 9.60
CA ASP A 127 11.30 24.72 10.67
C ASP A 127 10.63 26.08 10.29
N LYS A 128 10.62 26.40 9.00
CA LYS A 128 9.93 27.57 8.46
C LYS A 128 8.46 27.29 8.13
N LEU A 129 8.06 26.01 7.94
CA LEU A 129 6.80 25.57 7.33
C LEU A 129 6.58 26.25 5.97
N ASN A 130 7.60 26.24 5.12
CA ASN A 130 7.58 26.91 3.82
C ASN A 130 8.46 26.15 2.81
N PHE A 131 8.21 26.37 1.54
CA PHE A 131 9.08 25.90 0.47
C PHE A 131 10.30 26.80 0.32
N GLU A 132 11.41 26.20 -0.11
CA GLU A 132 12.56 26.99 -0.61
C GLU A 132 12.16 27.66 -1.93
N PRO A 133 12.66 28.88 -2.20
CA PRO A 133 12.09 29.76 -3.23
C PRO A 133 12.34 29.31 -4.67
N LYS A 134 13.20 28.31 -4.91
CA LYS A 134 13.60 27.91 -6.25
C LYS A 134 13.25 26.46 -6.55
N ALA A 135 12.38 26.24 -7.54
CA ALA A 135 12.10 24.90 -8.06
C ALA A 135 13.32 24.32 -8.80
N LYS A 136 13.58 23.03 -8.60
CA LYS A 136 14.61 22.27 -9.29
C LYS A 136 13.97 21.37 -10.33
N LYS A 137 14.27 21.56 -11.60
CA LYS A 137 13.89 20.64 -12.67
C LYS A 137 14.72 19.37 -12.54
N LEU A 138 14.06 18.20 -12.50
CA LEU A 138 14.71 16.90 -12.34
C LEU A 138 15.00 16.26 -13.68
N PHE A 139 13.99 16.12 -14.52
CA PHE A 139 14.13 15.52 -15.86
C PHE A 139 12.98 15.96 -16.77
N GLU A 140 13.14 15.62 -18.06
CA GLU A 140 12.14 15.77 -19.11
C GLU A 140 12.12 14.47 -19.93
N SER A 141 10.95 14.03 -20.36
CA SER A 141 10.80 12.86 -21.24
C SER A 141 11.26 13.19 -22.66
N SER A 142 11.73 12.18 -23.40
CA SER A 142 12.11 12.36 -24.80
C SER A 142 10.89 12.56 -25.72
N ASP A 143 9.75 12.00 -25.34
CA ASP A 143 8.48 12.03 -26.06
C ASP A 143 7.31 12.10 -25.07
N LYS A 144 6.09 12.11 -25.57
CA LYS A 144 4.86 12.15 -24.77
C LYS A 144 4.74 10.96 -23.84
N VAL A 145 4.42 11.23 -22.59
CA VAL A 145 4.14 10.22 -21.59
C VAL A 145 2.72 9.65 -21.76
N ALA A 146 2.58 8.34 -21.67
CA ALA A 146 1.28 7.68 -21.75
C ALA A 146 0.44 8.01 -20.51
N TYR A 147 -0.81 8.46 -20.73
CA TYR A 147 -1.69 8.91 -19.64
C TYR A 147 -2.34 7.75 -18.88
N ASN A 148 -2.55 6.61 -19.52
CA ASN A 148 -3.24 5.47 -18.91
C ASN A 148 -2.23 4.52 -18.27
N GLY A 149 -2.43 4.31 -16.98
CA GLY A 149 -1.75 3.40 -16.07
C GLY A 149 -0.53 2.67 -16.64
N LEU A 150 0.63 3.04 -16.16
CA LEU A 150 1.93 2.52 -16.58
C LEU A 150 1.98 1.01 -16.62
N PHE A 151 1.10 0.38 -15.89
CA PHE A 151 1.11 -1.04 -15.63
C PHE A 151 -0.34 -1.45 -15.41
N GLY A 152 -0.78 -2.51 -16.02
CA GLY A 152 -2.07 -3.16 -15.76
C GLY A 152 -2.20 -3.67 -14.32
N PHE A 153 -1.58 -2.97 -13.39
CA PHE A 153 -1.73 -3.25 -11.97
C PHE A 153 -3.11 -2.77 -11.54
N SER A 154 -3.88 -3.67 -11.02
CA SER A 154 -4.89 -3.29 -10.07
C SER A 154 -4.15 -2.56 -8.93
N ASP A 155 -4.52 -1.30 -8.65
CA ASP A 155 -4.04 -0.51 -7.50
C ASP A 155 -4.29 -1.19 -6.15
N GLU A 156 -4.75 -2.41 -6.17
CA GLU A 156 -5.23 -3.21 -5.05
C GLU A 156 -4.15 -4.10 -4.45
N SER A 157 -3.07 -4.32 -5.20
CA SER A 157 -1.97 -5.14 -4.76
C SER A 157 -0.95 -4.30 -4.01
N PHE A 158 -0.54 -4.75 -2.86
CA PHE A 158 0.58 -4.30 -2.06
C PHE A 158 0.71 -2.77 -1.87
N VAL A 159 0.34 -2.29 -0.71
CA VAL A 159 0.61 -0.92 -0.26
C VAL A 159 1.97 -0.92 0.43
N ASP A 160 3.02 -0.62 -0.31
CA ASP A 160 4.29 -0.20 0.27
C ASP A 160 4.25 1.33 0.44
N ASP A 161 4.56 1.83 1.62
CA ASP A 161 4.65 3.27 1.92
C ASP A 161 5.71 3.98 1.04
N ASN A 162 6.57 3.21 0.37
CA ASN A 162 7.62 3.71 -0.50
C ASN A 162 7.19 3.86 -1.98
N ASN A 163 5.99 3.42 -2.38
CA ASN A 163 5.49 3.50 -3.75
C ASN A 163 4.39 4.55 -3.87
N ILE A 164 4.66 5.62 -4.59
CA ILE A 164 3.80 6.79 -4.70
C ILE A 164 3.46 7.05 -6.17
N SER A 165 2.18 7.22 -6.47
CA SER A 165 1.72 7.58 -7.82
C SER A 165 1.31 9.04 -7.89
N PHE A 166 1.75 9.77 -8.90
CA PHE A 166 1.29 11.11 -9.20
C PHE A 166 1.14 11.34 -10.72
N GLY A 167 -0.09 11.42 -11.16
CA GLY A 167 -0.42 11.51 -12.57
C GLY A 167 0.06 10.29 -13.36
N SER A 168 0.90 10.53 -14.39
CA SER A 168 1.48 9.49 -15.25
C SER A 168 2.79 8.90 -14.71
N TYR A 169 3.22 9.32 -13.54
CA TYR A 169 4.48 8.91 -12.93
C TYR A 169 4.24 8.03 -11.72
N LYS A 170 5.17 7.09 -11.52
CA LYS A 170 5.34 6.41 -10.23
C LYS A 170 6.68 6.79 -9.64
N MET A 171 6.72 6.85 -8.32
CA MET A 171 7.93 7.10 -7.57
C MET A 171 8.11 5.98 -6.56
N ASP A 172 9.27 5.35 -6.57
CA ASP A 172 9.69 4.35 -5.61
C ASP A 172 10.88 4.88 -4.81
N ILE A 173 10.89 4.62 -3.51
CA ILE A 173 11.94 5.05 -2.60
C ILE A 173 12.63 3.80 -2.05
N SER A 174 13.97 3.75 -2.11
CA SER A 174 14.73 2.63 -1.54
C SER A 174 14.52 2.48 -0.04
N LYS A 175 14.80 1.31 0.49
CA LYS A 175 14.53 0.98 1.88
C LYS A 175 15.26 1.89 2.86
N ASN A 176 16.51 2.26 2.55
CA ASN A 176 17.30 3.22 3.35
C ASN A 176 16.90 4.69 3.13
N LYS A 177 15.90 4.96 2.27
CA LYS A 177 15.40 6.30 1.91
C LYS A 177 16.45 7.24 1.30
N LYS A 178 17.49 6.70 0.66
CA LYS A 178 18.56 7.49 0.04
C LYS A 178 18.50 7.53 -1.47
N THR A 179 17.74 6.63 -2.10
CA THR A 179 17.58 6.57 -3.55
C THR A 179 16.11 6.69 -3.93
N VAL A 180 15.83 7.48 -4.93
CA VAL A 180 14.48 7.71 -5.46
C VAL A 180 14.46 7.37 -6.93
N LEU A 181 13.52 6.54 -7.34
CA LEU A 181 13.26 6.17 -8.72
C LEU A 181 11.96 6.81 -9.18
N PHE A 182 11.99 7.53 -10.29
CA PHE A 182 10.80 7.91 -11.03
C PHE A 182 10.66 7.02 -12.25
N THR A 183 9.48 6.43 -12.43
CA THR A 183 9.14 5.63 -13.63
C THR A 183 7.96 6.24 -14.37
N TYR A 184 8.00 6.15 -15.69
CA TYR A 184 6.93 6.55 -16.59
C TYR A 184 7.03 5.73 -17.89
N ARG A 185 5.93 5.63 -18.61
CA ARG A 185 5.86 4.94 -19.89
C ARG A 185 5.70 5.97 -21.02
N LEU A 186 6.48 5.85 -22.06
CA LEU A 186 6.29 6.67 -23.26
C LEU A 186 5.07 6.18 -24.05
N ARG A 187 4.51 7.08 -24.84
CA ARG A 187 3.42 6.75 -25.75
C ARG A 187 3.84 5.65 -26.73
N PRO A 188 2.99 4.63 -26.95
CA PRO A 188 3.29 3.56 -27.90
C PRO A 188 3.52 4.10 -29.34
N GLU A 189 4.51 3.59 -30.04
CA GLU A 189 4.81 3.97 -31.42
C GLU A 189 3.74 3.50 -32.41
N LYS A 190 3.23 2.27 -32.21
CA LYS A 190 2.17 1.67 -33.04
C LYS A 190 0.80 1.85 -32.39
N ARG A 191 -0.22 2.11 -33.19
CA ARG A 191 -1.62 2.25 -32.72
C ARG A 191 -2.12 1.01 -31.96
N ASN A 192 -1.71 -0.18 -32.37
CA ASN A 192 -1.98 -1.41 -31.62
C ASN A 192 -0.87 -1.57 -30.56
N ASP A 193 -1.19 -1.22 -29.33
CA ASP A 193 -0.28 -1.23 -28.20
C ASP A 193 0.40 -2.58 -27.99
N ARG A 194 -0.34 -3.66 -28.13
CA ARG A 194 0.15 -5.05 -27.96
C ARG A 194 1.35 -5.43 -28.84
N LEU A 195 1.58 -4.70 -29.93
CA LEU A 195 2.71 -4.91 -30.86
C LEU A 195 3.93 -4.05 -30.54
N ASN A 196 3.86 -3.21 -29.50
CA ASN A 196 4.97 -2.39 -29.06
C ASN A 196 5.78 -3.11 -27.96
N ASN A 197 7.08 -2.85 -27.95
CA ASN A 197 7.86 -3.02 -26.73
C ASN A 197 7.73 -1.71 -25.95
N ASP A 198 7.28 -1.77 -24.74
CA ASP A 198 7.17 -0.58 -23.91
C ASP A 198 8.52 0.13 -23.77
N VAL A 199 8.50 1.45 -23.80
CA VAL A 199 9.65 2.27 -23.44
C VAL A 199 9.34 2.89 -22.08
N ILE A 200 10.09 2.47 -21.06
CA ILE A 200 9.91 2.91 -19.68
C ILE A 200 11.07 3.83 -19.28
N GLY A 201 10.72 5.07 -18.95
CA GLY A 201 11.68 5.99 -18.35
C GLY A 201 11.96 5.58 -16.90
N MET A 202 13.24 5.49 -16.57
CA MET A 202 13.75 5.21 -15.24
C MET A 202 14.73 6.32 -14.87
N GLN A 203 14.38 7.17 -13.92
CA GLN A 203 15.19 8.32 -13.52
C GLN A 203 15.49 8.22 -12.02
N LEU A 204 16.75 8.01 -11.67
CA LEU A 204 17.20 7.81 -10.29
C LEU A 204 17.89 9.04 -9.75
N PHE A 205 17.54 9.37 -8.52
CA PHE A 205 18.10 10.51 -7.78
C PHE A 205 18.51 10.07 -6.38
N ASP A 206 19.45 10.79 -5.79
CA ASP A 206 19.76 10.71 -4.38
C ASP A 206 18.71 11.48 -3.53
N GLN A 207 18.82 11.41 -2.21
CA GLN A 207 17.93 12.13 -1.29
C GLN A 207 17.96 13.65 -1.46
N ASP A 208 19.01 14.22 -2.07
CA ASP A 208 19.18 15.63 -2.36
C ASP A 208 18.70 16.01 -3.80
N MET A 209 18.01 15.07 -4.44
CA MET A 209 17.53 15.19 -5.81
C MET A 209 18.66 15.42 -6.84
N ASN A 210 19.89 14.98 -6.59
CA ASN A 210 20.92 14.93 -7.59
C ASN A 210 20.79 13.65 -8.40
N LYS A 211 20.90 13.77 -9.72
CA LYS A 211 20.73 12.62 -10.62
C LYS A 211 21.86 11.62 -10.44
N ILE A 212 21.53 10.37 -10.12
CA ILE A 212 22.46 9.24 -10.04
C ILE A 212 22.66 8.66 -11.44
N TRP A 213 21.56 8.28 -12.08
CA TRP A 213 21.48 7.88 -13.49
C TRP A 213 20.03 7.96 -13.98
N GLY A 214 19.81 7.77 -15.26
CA GLY A 214 18.46 7.66 -15.81
C GLY A 214 18.49 7.60 -17.31
N ASP A 215 17.60 6.78 -17.85
CA ASP A 215 17.42 6.56 -19.27
C ASP A 215 15.99 6.11 -19.56
N GLU A 216 15.64 6.01 -20.84
CA GLU A 216 14.38 5.47 -21.33
C GLU A 216 14.64 4.10 -21.94
N MET A 217 14.31 3.05 -21.19
CA MET A 217 14.65 1.67 -21.50
C MET A 217 13.54 0.98 -22.29
N ARG A 218 13.86 0.43 -23.44
CA ARG A 218 12.97 -0.44 -24.20
C ARG A 218 12.87 -1.80 -23.51
N MET A 219 11.66 -2.23 -23.19
CA MET A 219 11.43 -3.54 -22.58
C MET A 219 11.79 -4.68 -23.54
N PRO A 220 12.28 -5.83 -23.02
CA PRO A 220 12.76 -6.94 -23.86
C PRO A 220 11.66 -7.61 -24.67
N TYR A 221 10.42 -7.56 -24.20
CA TYR A 221 9.26 -8.19 -24.83
C TYR A 221 8.19 -7.17 -25.20
N THR A 222 7.30 -7.53 -26.11
CA THR A 222 6.14 -6.71 -26.45
C THR A 222 5.11 -6.71 -25.32
N GLU A 223 4.25 -5.71 -25.28
CA GLU A 223 3.16 -5.59 -24.29
C GLU A 223 2.23 -6.81 -24.31
N ALA A 224 2.04 -7.47 -25.47
CA ALA A 224 1.31 -8.72 -25.56
C ALA A 224 1.95 -9.90 -24.82
N LYS A 225 3.27 -9.86 -24.64
CA LYS A 225 4.07 -10.96 -24.05
C LYS A 225 4.53 -10.71 -22.62
N MET A 226 4.39 -9.50 -22.10
CA MET A 226 4.94 -9.17 -20.80
C MET A 226 3.99 -8.29 -19.98
N ASP A 227 3.73 -8.70 -18.74
CA ASP A 227 3.12 -7.87 -17.72
C ASP A 227 4.18 -7.53 -16.67
N ASN A 228 4.39 -6.25 -16.39
CA ASN A 228 5.24 -5.81 -15.29
C ASN A 228 4.46 -5.89 -13.98
N LEU A 229 4.89 -6.69 -13.02
CA LEU A 229 4.16 -6.97 -11.78
C LEU A 229 4.58 -6.07 -10.61
N SER A 230 5.86 -5.78 -10.47
CA SER A 230 6.39 -5.01 -9.34
C SER A 230 7.68 -4.30 -9.75
N PHE A 231 7.88 -3.10 -9.20
CA PHE A 231 9.11 -2.31 -9.36
C PHE A 231 9.65 -1.99 -7.99
N ILE A 232 10.96 -2.05 -7.84
CA ILE A 232 11.64 -1.49 -6.68
C ILE A 232 12.96 -0.86 -7.11
N VAL A 233 13.40 0.16 -6.39
CA VAL A 233 14.75 0.68 -6.42
C VAL A 233 15.49 0.22 -5.16
N SER A 234 16.70 -0.29 -5.33
CA SER A 234 17.51 -0.75 -4.20
C SER A 234 18.46 0.32 -3.67
N ASP A 235 18.97 0.07 -2.48
CA ASP A 235 19.94 0.92 -1.80
C ASP A 235 21.24 1.12 -2.60
N ASP A 236 21.59 0.16 -3.48
CA ASP A 236 22.73 0.23 -4.41
C ASP A 236 22.38 0.85 -5.77
N ALA A 237 21.26 1.58 -5.85
CA ALA A 237 20.78 2.31 -7.02
C ALA A 237 20.59 1.45 -8.28
N LYS A 238 20.15 0.20 -8.11
CA LYS A 238 19.63 -0.67 -9.18
C LYS A 238 18.13 -0.68 -9.19
N VAL A 239 17.55 -0.89 -10.38
CA VAL A 239 16.12 -1.06 -10.55
C VAL A 239 15.82 -2.53 -10.83
N TYR A 240 14.92 -3.09 -10.06
CA TYR A 240 14.43 -4.44 -10.21
C TYR A 240 12.98 -4.41 -10.67
N ILE A 241 12.68 -5.14 -11.75
CA ILE A 241 11.32 -5.28 -12.28
C ILE A 241 10.96 -6.74 -12.29
N LEU A 242 9.94 -7.12 -11.55
CA LEU A 242 9.35 -8.44 -11.65
C LEU A 242 8.34 -8.47 -12.77
N SER A 243 8.49 -9.37 -13.70
CA SER A 243 7.62 -9.48 -14.87
C SER A 243 7.07 -10.89 -15.03
N ARG A 244 5.85 -10.96 -15.56
CA ARG A 244 5.23 -12.18 -16.07
C ARG A 244 5.43 -12.21 -17.57
N VAL A 245 6.08 -13.25 -18.09
CA VAL A 245 6.39 -13.41 -19.50
C VAL A 245 5.62 -14.59 -20.06
N TYR A 246 4.81 -14.32 -21.10
CA TYR A 246 3.96 -15.33 -21.75
C TYR A 246 4.72 -16.09 -22.82
N GLU A 247 4.57 -17.42 -22.86
CA GLU A 247 5.27 -18.30 -23.80
C GLU A 247 4.68 -18.23 -25.22
N GLY A 248 3.38 -17.92 -25.36
CA GLY A 248 2.69 -17.76 -26.62
C GLY A 248 2.76 -16.35 -27.19
N GLU A 249 2.19 -16.13 -28.37
CA GLU A 249 2.06 -14.79 -28.96
C GLU A 249 0.94 -13.96 -28.31
N THR A 250 0.05 -14.61 -27.58
CA THR A 250 -1.02 -13.94 -26.84
C THR A 250 -1.23 -14.58 -25.46
N PRO A 251 -1.61 -13.78 -24.43
CA PRO A 251 -1.94 -14.31 -23.10
C PRO A 251 -3.09 -15.32 -23.10
N ARG A 252 -3.87 -15.37 -24.19
CA ARG A 252 -5.05 -16.24 -24.34
C ARG A 252 -4.78 -17.58 -25.02
N GLU A 253 -3.56 -17.85 -25.48
CA GLU A 253 -3.19 -19.15 -26.02
C GLU A 253 -3.22 -20.21 -24.93
N LYS A 254 -4.31 -20.95 -24.90
CA LYS A 254 -4.54 -22.01 -23.92
C LYS A 254 -3.89 -23.31 -24.41
N ARG A 255 -2.76 -23.66 -23.85
CA ARG A 255 -2.17 -24.99 -24.08
C ARG A 255 -2.72 -26.03 -23.12
N ASP A 256 -2.75 -25.72 -21.84
CA ASP A 256 -3.30 -26.57 -20.77
C ASP A 256 -4.02 -25.68 -19.75
N ARG A 257 -5.21 -26.08 -19.28
CA ARG A 257 -5.92 -25.34 -18.24
C ARG A 257 -5.27 -25.49 -16.86
N LYS A 258 -4.43 -26.52 -16.67
CA LYS A 258 -3.78 -26.80 -15.39
C LYS A 258 -2.43 -26.10 -15.24
N LEU A 259 -1.71 -25.90 -16.35
CA LEU A 259 -0.39 -25.27 -16.36
C LEU A 259 -0.47 -23.83 -16.84
N PRO A 260 0.33 -22.91 -16.29
CA PRO A 260 0.42 -21.54 -16.78
C PRO A 260 1.11 -21.53 -18.16
N ASN A 261 0.70 -20.62 -19.02
CA ASN A 261 1.40 -20.30 -20.27
C ASN A 261 2.38 -19.14 -20.07
N TYR A 262 2.87 -18.97 -18.87
CA TYR A 262 3.80 -17.91 -18.49
C TYR A 262 4.80 -18.42 -17.45
N HIS A 263 5.90 -17.70 -17.35
CA HIS A 263 6.85 -17.79 -16.24
C HIS A 263 7.15 -16.40 -15.68
N LEU A 264 7.82 -16.35 -14.55
CA LEU A 264 8.24 -15.09 -13.94
C LEU A 264 9.71 -14.81 -14.25
N GLU A 265 10.02 -13.56 -14.55
CA GLU A 265 11.38 -13.05 -14.74
C GLU A 265 11.63 -11.83 -13.85
N LEU A 266 12.84 -11.73 -13.35
CA LEU A 266 13.36 -10.57 -12.68
C LEU A 266 14.33 -9.85 -13.61
N LEU A 267 13.99 -8.63 -14.03
CA LEU A 267 14.82 -7.78 -14.85
C LEU A 267 15.61 -6.84 -13.94
N ILE A 268 16.93 -6.77 -14.11
CA ILE A 268 17.84 -5.95 -13.28
C ILE A 268 18.48 -4.91 -14.15
N TYR A 269 18.15 -3.64 -13.93
CA TYR A 269 18.72 -2.49 -14.63
C TYR A 269 19.75 -1.80 -13.74
N GLU A 270 20.89 -1.43 -14.32
CA GLU A 270 21.95 -0.72 -13.62
C GLU A 270 22.60 0.35 -14.53
N LYS A 271 23.26 1.30 -13.90
CA LYS A 271 23.94 2.41 -14.61
C LYS A 271 24.88 1.91 -15.71
N GLY A 272 24.73 2.46 -16.91
CA GLY A 272 25.62 2.20 -18.04
C GLY A 272 25.32 0.91 -18.81
N LYS A 273 24.28 0.16 -18.47
CA LYS A 273 23.81 -1.01 -19.22
C LYS A 273 22.51 -0.70 -19.97
N PRO A 274 22.49 -0.80 -21.31
CA PRO A 274 21.29 -0.52 -22.11
C PRO A 274 20.23 -1.65 -22.03
N THR A 275 20.62 -2.84 -21.59
CA THR A 275 19.75 -4.01 -21.46
C THR A 275 19.82 -4.56 -20.05
N PRO A 276 18.71 -5.12 -19.51
CA PRO A 276 18.70 -5.71 -18.19
C PRO A 276 19.44 -7.06 -18.16
N ASP A 277 19.94 -7.40 -17.00
CA ASP A 277 20.18 -8.81 -16.67
C ASP A 277 18.84 -9.48 -16.39
N ILE A 278 18.61 -10.67 -16.92
CA ILE A 278 17.33 -11.41 -16.78
C ILE A 278 17.57 -12.65 -15.92
N VAL A 279 16.79 -12.76 -14.85
CA VAL A 279 16.82 -13.91 -13.94
C VAL A 279 15.46 -14.61 -13.98
N GLN A 280 15.44 -15.84 -14.48
CA GLN A 280 14.22 -16.65 -14.51
C GLN A 280 13.89 -17.19 -13.11
N ILE A 281 12.66 -16.97 -12.66
CA ILE A 281 12.16 -17.43 -11.37
C ILE A 281 11.58 -18.84 -11.50
N LYS A 282 12.09 -19.78 -10.68
CA LYS A 282 11.66 -21.20 -10.69
C LYS A 282 11.01 -21.56 -9.36
N LEU A 283 9.80 -22.11 -9.42
CA LEU A 283 9.02 -22.55 -8.26
C LEU A 283 8.73 -24.07 -8.29
N ASN A 284 9.65 -24.88 -8.81
CA ASN A 284 9.56 -26.35 -8.75
C ASN A 284 8.17 -26.92 -9.14
N ASN A 285 7.67 -26.57 -10.34
CA ASN A 285 6.37 -26.96 -10.88
C ASN A 285 5.13 -26.37 -10.17
N LEU A 286 5.30 -25.45 -9.23
CA LEU A 286 4.19 -24.71 -8.65
C LEU A 286 3.82 -23.49 -9.50
N VAL A 287 2.56 -23.13 -9.48
CA VAL A 287 2.01 -22.01 -10.24
C VAL A 287 1.98 -20.74 -9.36
N PRO A 288 2.76 -19.69 -9.65
CA PRO A 288 2.67 -18.44 -8.92
C PRO A 288 1.33 -17.75 -9.21
N LYS A 289 0.52 -17.55 -8.20
CA LYS A 289 -0.77 -16.82 -8.29
C LYS A 289 -0.55 -15.32 -8.20
N SER A 290 0.38 -14.89 -7.36
CA SER A 290 0.84 -13.51 -7.21
C SER A 290 2.31 -13.51 -6.78
N ALA A 291 3.03 -12.42 -7.07
CA ALA A 291 4.40 -12.25 -6.63
C ALA A 291 4.77 -10.76 -6.56
N TYR A 292 5.55 -10.38 -5.57
CA TYR A 292 5.96 -9.02 -5.27
C TYR A 292 7.43 -8.97 -4.86
N LEU A 293 8.10 -7.84 -5.17
CA LEU A 293 9.48 -7.59 -4.76
C LEU A 293 9.54 -6.77 -3.48
N PHE A 294 10.56 -7.04 -2.67
CA PHE A 294 10.86 -6.30 -1.44
C PHE A 294 12.35 -6.13 -1.29
N GLU A 295 12.77 -5.02 -0.69
CA GLU A 295 14.12 -4.86 -0.18
C GLU A 295 14.10 -4.91 1.36
N THR A 296 15.02 -5.66 1.96
CA THR A 296 15.16 -5.73 3.41
C THR A 296 15.99 -4.55 3.94
N GLU A 297 15.98 -4.33 5.25
CA GLU A 297 16.85 -3.34 5.91
C GLU A 297 18.36 -3.63 5.69
N LYS A 298 18.72 -4.85 5.28
CA LYS A 298 20.09 -5.25 4.93
C LYS A 298 20.40 -5.11 3.44
N GLY A 299 19.47 -4.58 2.64
CA GLY A 299 19.61 -4.45 1.19
C GLY A 299 19.47 -5.75 0.42
N GLU A 300 18.92 -6.82 1.01
CA GLU A 300 18.62 -8.07 0.33
C GLU A 300 17.35 -7.92 -0.49
N ILE A 301 17.32 -8.49 -1.70
CA ILE A 301 16.13 -8.50 -2.55
C ILE A 301 15.39 -9.80 -2.36
N LEU A 302 14.16 -9.70 -1.91
CA LEU A 302 13.24 -10.82 -1.71
C LEU A 302 12.08 -10.76 -2.70
N LEU A 303 11.61 -11.95 -3.08
CA LEU A 303 10.40 -12.16 -3.87
C LEU A 303 9.43 -12.98 -3.03
N GLY A 304 8.33 -12.39 -2.60
CA GLY A 304 7.26 -13.09 -1.89
C GLY A 304 5.99 -13.20 -2.72
N GLY A 305 5.24 -14.26 -2.52
CA GLY A 305 4.02 -14.46 -3.27
C GLY A 305 3.20 -15.65 -2.80
N PHE A 306 2.15 -15.92 -3.56
CA PHE A 306 1.27 -17.08 -3.34
C PHE A 306 1.40 -18.05 -4.50
N TYR A 307 1.28 -19.34 -4.18
CA TYR A 307 1.34 -20.41 -5.16
C TYR A 307 0.12 -21.33 -5.09
N ALA A 308 -0.10 -22.05 -6.19
CA ALA A 308 -1.03 -23.17 -6.27
C ALA A 308 -0.37 -24.35 -6.99
N LYS A 309 -0.89 -25.56 -6.79
CA LYS A 309 -0.47 -26.77 -7.52
C LYS A 309 -0.93 -26.75 -8.98
N SER A 310 -1.91 -25.90 -9.32
CA SER A 310 -2.45 -25.78 -10.68
C SER A 310 -3.07 -24.39 -10.89
N LEU A 311 -3.10 -23.92 -12.15
CA LEU A 311 -3.64 -22.61 -12.52
C LEU A 311 -5.11 -22.43 -12.13
N ILE A 312 -5.91 -23.49 -12.23
CA ILE A 312 -7.35 -23.47 -11.95
C ILE A 312 -7.69 -23.68 -10.48
N LYS A 313 -6.71 -24.09 -9.66
CA LYS A 313 -6.91 -24.30 -8.22
C LYS A 313 -6.76 -23.00 -7.43
N PRO A 314 -7.41 -22.88 -6.27
CA PRO A 314 -7.19 -21.79 -5.35
C PRO A 314 -5.75 -21.79 -4.81
N THR A 315 -5.39 -20.80 -4.03
CA THR A 315 -4.07 -20.68 -3.42
C THR A 315 -3.86 -21.78 -2.37
N ASP A 316 -2.77 -22.54 -2.51
CA ASP A 316 -2.36 -23.56 -1.55
C ASP A 316 -1.49 -22.99 -0.43
N GLY A 317 -0.66 -21.97 -0.74
CA GLY A 317 0.28 -21.43 0.22
C GLY A 317 1.05 -20.22 -0.28
N ALA A 318 2.00 -19.78 0.53
CA ALA A 318 2.92 -18.67 0.23
C ALA A 318 4.34 -19.18 -0.02
N PHE A 319 5.12 -18.38 -0.74
CA PHE A 319 6.56 -18.62 -0.95
C PHE A 319 7.36 -17.35 -0.71
N VAL A 320 8.62 -17.51 -0.33
CA VAL A 320 9.60 -16.42 -0.31
C VAL A 320 10.90 -16.92 -0.94
N LEU A 321 11.40 -16.19 -1.92
CA LEU A 321 12.67 -16.40 -2.58
C LEU A 321 13.61 -15.24 -2.26
N GLN A 322 14.91 -15.52 -2.20
CA GLN A 322 15.98 -14.53 -2.08
C GLN A 322 16.80 -14.51 -3.37
N LEU A 323 17.11 -13.31 -3.84
CA LEU A 323 18.04 -13.10 -4.94
C LEU A 323 19.48 -13.10 -4.42
N ASP A 324 20.31 -13.98 -4.93
CA ASP A 324 21.75 -13.82 -4.86
C ASP A 324 22.21 -12.81 -5.93
N LYS A 325 22.60 -11.60 -5.48
CA LYS A 325 23.01 -10.51 -6.37
C LYS A 325 24.30 -10.81 -7.16
N SER A 326 25.14 -11.73 -6.66
CA SER A 326 26.43 -12.08 -7.27
C SER A 326 26.28 -13.12 -8.39
N THR A 327 25.53 -14.18 -8.13
CA THR A 327 25.28 -15.27 -9.10
C THR A 327 24.07 -14.99 -9.99
N LYS A 328 23.23 -13.99 -9.63
CA LYS A 328 21.95 -13.68 -10.30
C LYS A 328 21.03 -14.90 -10.37
N THR A 329 20.92 -15.59 -9.27
CA THR A 329 20.04 -16.75 -9.09
C THR A 329 19.10 -16.52 -7.92
N THR A 330 17.96 -17.17 -7.93
CA THR A 330 17.03 -17.16 -6.80
C THR A 330 17.03 -18.49 -6.08
N SER A 331 16.96 -18.44 -4.76
CA SER A 331 16.82 -19.61 -3.90
C SER A 331 15.63 -19.43 -2.95
N ILE A 332 15.04 -20.57 -2.56
CA ILE A 332 13.97 -20.57 -1.57
C ILE A 332 14.55 -20.19 -0.21
N LEU A 333 13.98 -19.19 0.45
CA LEU A 333 14.43 -18.71 1.74
C LEU A 333 13.77 -19.50 2.88
N ASN A 334 14.56 -19.94 3.85
CA ASN A 334 14.09 -20.54 5.12
C ASN A 334 13.10 -21.72 4.94
N GLY A 335 13.35 -22.64 4.01
CA GLY A 335 12.43 -23.74 3.74
C GLY A 335 11.15 -23.38 2.98
N GLY A 336 10.92 -22.19 2.73
CA GLY A 336 10.17 -21.23 1.98
C GLY A 336 8.93 -21.58 1.20
N LEU A 337 8.32 -22.73 1.39
CA LEU A 337 6.95 -22.98 0.94
C LEU A 337 6.07 -23.15 2.18
N PHE A 338 5.13 -22.25 2.37
CA PHE A 338 4.28 -22.19 3.57
C PHE A 338 2.85 -22.53 3.18
N GLU A 339 2.48 -23.81 3.32
CA GLU A 339 1.12 -24.26 3.05
C GLU A 339 0.13 -23.66 4.06
N ILE A 340 -1.04 -23.24 3.59
CA ILE A 340 -2.13 -22.78 4.44
C ILE A 340 -2.91 -24.02 4.91
N PRO A 341 -2.92 -24.32 6.22
CA PRO A 341 -3.58 -25.52 6.73
C PRO A 341 -5.08 -25.54 6.42
N ALA A 342 -5.59 -26.68 5.98
CA ALA A 342 -6.99 -26.84 5.61
C ALA A 342 -7.96 -26.55 6.75
N GLU A 343 -7.59 -26.84 8.00
CA GLU A 343 -8.37 -26.51 9.20
C GLU A 343 -8.56 -25.00 9.39
N LEU A 344 -7.55 -24.18 9.04
CA LEU A 344 -7.68 -22.72 9.09
C LEU A 344 -8.63 -22.20 8.01
N ILE A 345 -8.61 -22.82 6.82
CA ILE A 345 -9.51 -22.45 5.74
C ILE A 345 -10.96 -22.77 6.12
N ARG A 346 -11.21 -23.89 6.77
CA ARG A 346 -12.55 -24.32 7.22
C ARG A 346 -13.05 -23.55 8.44
N ALA A 347 -12.16 -23.09 9.30
CA ALA A 347 -12.55 -22.35 10.48
C ALA A 347 -13.32 -21.08 10.11
N ASN A 348 -14.36 -20.74 10.85
CA ASN A 348 -15.20 -19.56 10.65
C ASN A 348 -15.89 -19.45 9.27
N THR A 349 -16.07 -20.56 8.56
CA THR A 349 -16.86 -20.58 7.32
C THR A 349 -18.36 -20.70 7.62
N SER A 350 -19.21 -20.14 6.75
CA SER A 350 -20.65 -20.33 6.87
C SER A 350 -21.04 -21.80 6.61
N GLY A 351 -22.11 -22.28 7.23
CA GLY A 351 -22.60 -23.64 6.99
C GLY A 351 -22.93 -23.95 5.52
N ARG A 352 -23.12 -22.93 4.67
CA ARG A 352 -23.25 -23.06 3.23
C ARG A 352 -21.89 -23.23 2.56
N GLU A 353 -20.91 -22.43 2.94
CA GLU A 353 -19.54 -22.50 2.42
C GLU A 353 -18.85 -23.79 2.88
N ALA A 354 -19.02 -24.19 4.14
CA ALA A 354 -18.53 -25.46 4.64
C ALA A 354 -19.04 -26.64 3.80
N ARG A 355 -20.35 -26.67 3.50
CA ARG A 355 -20.94 -27.69 2.61
C ARG A 355 -20.43 -27.61 1.18
N GLN A 356 -20.08 -26.42 0.67
CA GLN A 356 -19.46 -26.30 -0.65
C GLN A 356 -18.02 -26.83 -0.66
N LEU A 357 -17.23 -26.54 0.37
CA LEU A 357 -15.89 -27.09 0.57
C LEU A 357 -15.93 -28.61 0.66
N GLU A 358 -16.80 -29.20 1.49
CA GLU A 358 -17.00 -30.66 1.59
C GLU A 358 -17.40 -31.30 0.25
N ARG A 359 -18.23 -30.63 -0.55
CA ARG A 359 -18.61 -31.13 -1.89
C ARG A 359 -17.44 -31.08 -2.88
N LYS A 360 -16.58 -30.07 -2.79
CA LYS A 360 -15.35 -29.99 -3.60
C LYS A 360 -14.39 -31.12 -3.24
N GLU A 361 -14.17 -31.34 -1.94
CA GLU A 361 -13.32 -32.43 -1.43
C GLU A 361 -13.75 -33.82 -1.92
N ARG A 362 -15.07 -34.08 -1.91
CA ARG A 362 -15.61 -35.38 -2.38
C ARG A 362 -15.52 -35.61 -3.88
N LYS A 363 -15.33 -34.54 -4.67
CA LYS A 363 -15.28 -34.63 -6.14
C LYS A 363 -13.88 -34.78 -6.69
N ASP A 364 -12.87 -34.34 -5.96
CA ASP A 364 -11.47 -34.42 -6.35
C ASP A 364 -10.71 -35.28 -5.34
N ASP A 365 -10.06 -36.36 -5.81
CA ASP A 365 -9.21 -37.24 -5.00
C ASP A 365 -8.00 -36.50 -4.35
N GLU A 366 -7.76 -35.24 -4.70
CA GLU A 366 -6.66 -34.40 -4.22
C GLU A 366 -7.09 -33.16 -3.42
N GLY A 367 -8.36 -33.06 -2.97
CA GLY A 367 -8.85 -32.02 -2.07
C GLY A 367 -8.57 -30.58 -2.51
N ASP A 368 -9.48 -29.96 -3.23
CA ASP A 368 -9.39 -28.56 -3.72
C ASP A 368 -9.69 -27.52 -2.62
N ILE A 369 -9.03 -27.64 -1.47
CA ILE A 369 -9.16 -26.63 -0.40
C ILE A 369 -8.01 -25.64 -0.54
N GLY A 370 -8.35 -24.39 -0.76
CA GLY A 370 -7.40 -23.29 -0.83
C GLY A 370 -8.11 -21.96 -0.63
N VAL A 371 -7.37 -20.87 -0.65
CA VAL A 371 -7.89 -19.53 -0.42
C VAL A 371 -7.81 -18.72 -1.71
N ASP A 372 -8.94 -18.15 -2.13
CA ASP A 372 -8.98 -17.27 -3.30
C ASP A 372 -8.75 -15.81 -2.94
N ASN A 373 -8.29 -15.02 -3.92
CA ASN A 373 -8.14 -13.57 -3.83
C ASN A 373 -7.23 -13.09 -2.70
N LEU A 374 -6.16 -13.84 -2.38
CA LEU A 374 -5.17 -13.39 -1.40
C LEU A 374 -4.26 -12.31 -1.98
N VAL A 375 -4.15 -11.20 -1.26
CA VAL A 375 -3.27 -10.07 -1.56
C VAL A 375 -2.31 -9.88 -0.39
N ILE A 376 -1.01 -9.83 -0.66
CA ILE A 376 0.00 -9.50 0.36
C ILE A 376 -0.14 -8.01 0.69
N ARG A 377 -0.14 -7.67 1.97
CA ARG A 377 -0.18 -6.28 2.45
C ARG A 377 1.12 -5.82 3.06
N SER A 378 1.83 -6.70 3.78
CA SER A 378 3.13 -6.34 4.37
C SER A 378 4.03 -7.57 4.48
N ILE A 379 5.33 -7.34 4.37
CA ILE A 379 6.37 -8.30 4.75
C ILE A 379 7.33 -7.61 5.72
N TYR A 380 7.60 -8.28 6.81
CA TYR A 380 8.59 -7.85 7.81
C TYR A 380 9.71 -8.89 7.85
N VAL A 381 10.94 -8.42 7.73
CA VAL A 381 12.13 -9.24 7.99
C VAL A 381 12.71 -8.78 9.32
N ILE A 382 12.64 -9.65 10.32
CA ILE A 382 13.09 -9.36 11.67
C ILE A 382 14.62 -9.54 11.76
N ASN A 383 15.26 -8.92 12.73
CA ASN A 383 16.72 -8.95 12.88
C ASN A 383 17.30 -10.37 13.01
N ASP A 384 16.55 -11.33 13.54
CA ASP A 384 16.92 -12.74 13.65
C ASP A 384 16.73 -13.53 12.34
N GLY A 385 16.29 -12.87 11.26
CA GLY A 385 16.00 -13.48 9.96
C GLY A 385 14.61 -14.10 9.85
N THR A 386 13.76 -13.96 10.87
CA THR A 386 12.35 -14.38 10.79
C THR A 386 11.59 -13.49 9.81
N ILE A 387 10.80 -14.12 8.95
CA ILE A 387 9.92 -13.43 8.01
C ILE A 387 8.49 -13.48 8.55
N LEU A 388 7.81 -12.34 8.57
CA LEU A 388 6.38 -12.25 8.81
C LEU A 388 5.70 -11.69 7.56
N LEU A 389 4.82 -12.47 6.96
CA LEU A 389 4.00 -12.08 5.81
C LEU A 389 2.57 -11.90 6.27
N THR A 390 1.97 -10.76 5.95
CA THR A 390 0.55 -10.51 6.20
C THR A 390 -0.19 -10.40 4.89
N ALA A 391 -1.34 -11.03 4.81
CA ALA A 391 -2.17 -11.08 3.61
C ALA A 391 -3.65 -11.01 3.95
N GLU A 392 -4.45 -10.67 2.97
CA GLU A 392 -5.89 -10.49 3.11
C GLU A 392 -6.61 -11.04 1.89
N GLN A 393 -7.78 -11.64 2.10
CA GLN A 393 -8.70 -11.90 1.01
C GLN A 393 -9.36 -10.59 0.58
N TYR A 394 -9.03 -10.12 -0.62
CA TYR A 394 -9.52 -8.84 -1.13
C TYR A 394 -10.05 -8.99 -2.56
N ARG A 395 -11.25 -8.48 -2.82
CA ARG A 395 -11.82 -8.52 -4.16
C ARG A 395 -12.72 -7.33 -4.41
N VAL A 396 -12.74 -6.86 -5.65
CA VAL A 396 -13.70 -5.88 -6.15
C VAL A 396 -14.62 -6.55 -7.19
N VAL A 397 -15.90 -6.44 -6.98
CA VAL A 397 -16.92 -6.94 -7.89
C VAL A 397 -17.53 -5.75 -8.64
N THR A 398 -17.27 -5.68 -9.93
CA THR A 398 -17.86 -4.66 -10.81
C THR A 398 -19.16 -5.16 -11.40
N ARG A 399 -20.23 -4.40 -11.25
CA ARG A 399 -21.55 -4.69 -11.86
C ARG A 399 -21.94 -3.56 -12.78
N THR A 400 -22.14 -3.87 -14.05
CA THR A 400 -22.61 -2.92 -15.05
C THR A 400 -24.05 -3.26 -15.42
N MET A 401 -24.96 -2.31 -15.22
CA MET A 401 -26.37 -2.44 -15.57
C MET A 401 -26.72 -1.39 -16.63
N THR A 402 -27.36 -1.83 -17.71
CA THR A 402 -27.91 -0.96 -18.75
C THR A 402 -29.41 -0.89 -18.57
N TYR A 403 -29.97 0.31 -18.53
CA TYR A 403 -31.41 0.54 -18.38
C TYR A 403 -31.91 1.58 -19.39
N SER A 404 -33.17 1.46 -19.77
CA SER A 404 -33.84 2.42 -20.66
C SER A 404 -34.20 3.69 -19.90
N THR A 405 -33.95 4.86 -20.49
CA THR A 405 -34.21 6.18 -19.90
C THR A 405 -35.58 6.77 -20.26
N GLY A 406 -36.54 5.98 -20.65
CA GLY A 406 -37.92 6.45 -20.94
C GLY A 406 -38.10 7.27 -22.22
N ASN A 407 -37.06 7.95 -22.70
CA ASN A 407 -37.06 8.75 -23.95
C ASN A 407 -36.40 8.00 -25.12
N GLY A 408 -36.38 6.68 -25.08
CA GLY A 408 -35.75 5.85 -26.11
C GLY A 408 -34.23 5.77 -26.02
N GLY A 409 -33.59 6.41 -25.02
CA GLY A 409 -32.19 6.30 -24.76
C GLY A 409 -31.83 5.15 -23.80
N MET A 410 -30.61 4.66 -23.92
CA MET A 410 -30.04 3.67 -23.00
C MET A 410 -29.00 4.37 -22.10
N SER A 411 -29.05 4.12 -20.79
CA SER A 411 -28.05 4.58 -19.84
C SER A 411 -27.38 3.39 -19.17
N THR A 412 -26.08 3.49 -18.92
CA THR A 412 -25.31 2.44 -18.26
C THR A 412 -24.81 2.95 -16.92
N ARG A 413 -25.06 2.17 -15.86
CA ARG A 413 -24.55 2.43 -14.52
C ARG A 413 -23.60 1.32 -14.11
N THR A 414 -22.39 1.68 -13.76
CA THR A 414 -21.43 0.77 -13.16
C THR A 414 -21.40 0.99 -11.65
N THR A 415 -21.49 -0.08 -10.88
CA THR A 415 -21.35 -0.09 -9.41
C THR A 415 -20.23 -1.04 -9.02
N TYR A 416 -19.61 -0.75 -7.91
CA TYR A 416 -18.50 -1.51 -7.36
C TYR A 416 -18.89 -2.00 -5.98
N ASP A 417 -18.62 -3.27 -5.71
CA ASP A 417 -18.71 -3.87 -4.37
C ASP A 417 -17.31 -4.36 -3.98
N THR A 418 -16.71 -3.72 -2.99
CA THR A 418 -15.39 -4.09 -2.47
C THR A 418 -15.55 -4.92 -1.21
N TYR A 419 -14.83 -6.03 -1.14
CA TYR A 419 -14.80 -6.96 -0.01
C TYR A 419 -13.38 -7.10 0.50
N ALA A 420 -13.21 -7.02 1.80
CA ALA A 420 -11.96 -7.29 2.50
C ALA A 420 -12.25 -8.28 3.63
N ASP A 421 -11.96 -9.55 3.37
CA ASP A 421 -12.35 -10.66 4.22
C ASP A 421 -11.15 -11.13 5.09
N ASP A 422 -11.00 -12.39 5.38
CA ASP A 422 -10.04 -12.95 6.33
C ASP A 422 -8.60 -12.47 6.12
N ILE A 423 -7.90 -12.20 7.23
CA ILE A 423 -6.47 -11.86 7.23
C ILE A 423 -5.66 -13.10 7.60
N TYR A 424 -4.62 -13.37 6.84
CA TYR A 424 -3.66 -14.44 7.09
C TYR A 424 -2.32 -13.85 7.49
N VAL A 425 -1.74 -14.39 8.55
CA VAL A 425 -0.38 -14.08 9.00
C VAL A 425 0.45 -15.36 8.92
N ILE A 426 1.54 -15.29 8.19
CA ILE A 426 2.47 -16.39 7.95
C ILE A 426 3.82 -16.00 8.53
N SER A 427 4.39 -16.86 9.36
CA SER A 427 5.74 -16.67 9.91
C SER A 427 6.65 -17.82 9.51
N ALA A 428 7.89 -17.49 9.17
CA ALA A 428 8.95 -18.44 8.90
C ALA A 428 10.26 -18.01 9.55
N THR A 429 10.85 -18.88 10.34
CA THR A 429 12.14 -18.65 10.99
C THR A 429 13.29 -19.25 10.17
N PRO A 430 14.54 -18.80 10.35
CA PRO A 430 15.71 -19.33 9.63
C PRO A 430 15.96 -20.83 9.85
N ASP A 431 15.52 -21.38 10.99
CA ASP A 431 15.61 -22.81 11.29
C ASP A 431 14.48 -23.65 10.66
N GLY A 432 13.68 -23.04 9.78
CA GLY A 432 12.62 -23.73 9.01
C GLY A 432 11.31 -23.93 9.76
N LYS A 433 11.18 -23.44 11.00
CA LYS A 433 9.89 -23.47 11.68
C LYS A 433 8.97 -22.41 11.10
N SER A 434 7.70 -22.77 10.95
CA SER A 434 6.69 -21.86 10.43
C SER A 434 5.37 -22.02 11.18
N TRP A 435 4.58 -20.97 11.16
CA TRP A 435 3.20 -21.02 11.58
C TRP A 435 2.33 -20.13 10.68
N VAL A 436 1.08 -20.51 10.54
CA VAL A 436 0.05 -19.73 9.86
C VAL A 436 -1.08 -19.46 10.83
N ARG A 437 -1.58 -18.23 10.83
CA ARG A 437 -2.74 -17.81 11.63
C ARG A 437 -3.73 -17.08 10.77
N LYS A 438 -5.00 -17.18 11.14
CA LYS A 438 -6.12 -16.49 10.50
C LYS A 438 -6.82 -15.58 11.50
N ILE A 439 -7.06 -14.33 11.10
CA ILE A 439 -8.00 -13.43 11.78
C ILE A 439 -9.29 -13.47 10.97
N PRO A 440 -10.37 -14.06 11.52
CA PRO A 440 -11.66 -14.07 10.83
C PRO A 440 -12.22 -12.65 10.78
N LYS A 441 -12.48 -12.17 9.57
CA LYS A 441 -12.96 -10.81 9.29
C LYS A 441 -13.87 -10.84 8.08
N ALA A 442 -14.91 -9.99 8.06
CA ALA A 442 -15.72 -9.75 6.87
C ALA A 442 -16.05 -8.25 6.79
N GLN A 443 -15.63 -7.60 5.73
CA GLN A 443 -15.89 -6.19 5.48
C GLN A 443 -16.41 -5.99 4.06
N HIS A 444 -17.31 -5.00 3.89
CA HIS A 444 -17.89 -4.67 2.60
C HIS A 444 -18.09 -3.16 2.46
N SER A 445 -17.82 -2.65 1.26
CA SER A 445 -18.11 -1.28 0.85
C SER A 445 -18.68 -1.25 -0.56
N ASN A 446 -19.58 -0.29 -0.80
CA ASN A 446 -20.08 0.02 -2.14
C ASN A 446 -19.21 1.05 -2.86
N ASP A 447 -18.01 1.32 -2.37
CA ASP A 447 -17.02 2.21 -2.97
C ASP A 447 -15.87 1.41 -3.58
N TYR A 448 -15.45 1.80 -4.78
CA TYR A 448 -14.30 1.21 -5.46
C TYR A 448 -13.00 1.40 -4.66
N SER A 449 -12.84 2.53 -4.00
CA SER A 449 -11.61 2.82 -3.24
C SER A 449 -11.40 1.87 -2.06
N GLY A 450 -12.51 1.40 -1.44
CA GLY A 450 -12.47 0.56 -0.24
C GLY A 450 -11.55 1.11 0.86
N ALA A 451 -11.35 2.43 0.91
CA ALA A 451 -10.38 3.05 1.80
C ALA A 451 -10.69 2.84 3.29
N GLU A 452 -11.95 2.64 3.62
CA GLU A 452 -12.45 2.32 4.96
C GLU A 452 -12.31 0.85 5.34
N LEU A 453 -11.96 -0.01 4.38
CA LEU A 453 -11.80 -1.45 4.58
C LEU A 453 -10.33 -1.84 4.78
N SER A 454 -10.10 -3.14 4.94
CA SER A 454 -8.78 -3.74 5.08
C SER A 454 -8.22 -3.59 6.50
N TYR A 455 -6.91 -3.63 6.63
CA TYR A 455 -6.19 -3.49 7.90
C TYR A 455 -4.90 -2.70 7.72
N SER A 456 -4.35 -2.25 8.83
CA SER A 456 -2.99 -1.73 8.92
C SER A 456 -2.19 -2.57 9.89
N SER A 457 -0.89 -2.72 9.67
CA SER A 457 -0.03 -3.52 10.56
C SER A 457 1.27 -2.80 10.89
N ILE A 458 1.82 -3.12 12.07
CA ILE A 458 3.12 -2.64 12.51
C ILE A 458 3.84 -3.74 13.30
N PHE A 459 5.11 -3.93 13.02
CA PHE A 459 5.98 -4.77 13.86
C PHE A 459 6.71 -3.86 14.84
N ALA A 460 6.44 -4.07 16.12
CA ALA A 460 7.00 -3.27 17.21
C ALA A 460 7.15 -4.13 18.48
N LYS A 461 8.14 -3.83 19.32
CA LYS A 461 8.36 -4.54 20.61
C LYS A 461 8.37 -6.08 20.46
N ASN A 462 8.95 -6.59 19.37
CA ASN A 462 9.02 -8.01 19.01
C ASN A 462 7.67 -8.71 18.76
N ASN A 463 6.60 -7.97 18.54
CA ASN A 463 5.28 -8.49 18.20
C ASN A 463 4.77 -7.83 16.91
N LEU A 464 3.96 -8.56 16.18
CA LEU A 464 3.18 -8.00 15.08
C LEU A 464 1.82 -7.56 15.61
N TYR A 465 1.42 -6.35 15.27
CA TYR A 465 0.09 -5.79 15.59
C TYR A 465 -0.68 -5.53 14.31
N VAL A 466 -1.91 -6.01 14.25
CA VAL A 466 -2.82 -5.87 13.10
C VAL A 466 -4.07 -5.12 13.55
N PHE A 467 -4.35 -3.98 12.93
CA PHE A 467 -5.45 -3.08 13.27
C PHE A 467 -6.51 -3.10 12.18
N TYR A 468 -7.77 -3.27 12.54
CA TYR A 468 -8.89 -3.28 11.60
C TYR A 468 -10.20 -2.89 12.28
N THR A 469 -11.17 -2.47 11.49
CA THR A 469 -12.54 -2.23 11.97
C THR A 469 -13.36 -3.51 11.85
N ASP A 470 -14.21 -3.78 12.84
CA ASP A 470 -14.98 -5.02 12.89
C ASP A 470 -16.41 -4.79 13.39
N ASN A 471 -17.29 -5.73 13.10
CA ASN A 471 -18.67 -5.70 13.57
C ASN A 471 -18.73 -6.05 15.07
N LYS A 472 -19.57 -5.33 15.84
CA LYS A 472 -19.77 -5.59 17.28
C LYS A 472 -20.12 -7.04 17.61
N LYS A 473 -20.82 -7.73 16.71
CA LYS A 473 -21.22 -9.14 16.89
C LYS A 473 -20.05 -10.13 16.75
N ASN A 474 -18.88 -9.68 16.32
CA ASN A 474 -17.68 -10.53 16.19
C ASN A 474 -16.75 -10.45 17.41
N LEU A 475 -17.17 -9.79 18.50
CA LEU A 475 -16.38 -9.70 19.73
C LEU A 475 -16.09 -11.09 20.32
N ASP A 476 -17.11 -11.91 20.40
CA ASP A 476 -17.07 -13.26 20.99
C ASP A 476 -17.29 -14.35 19.91
N LEU A 477 -16.76 -14.12 18.70
CA LEU A 477 -16.92 -15.03 17.56
C LEU A 477 -16.29 -16.40 17.87
N LYS A 478 -17.08 -17.46 17.75
CA LYS A 478 -16.62 -18.84 17.93
C LYS A 478 -16.03 -19.39 16.63
N ASN A 479 -15.22 -20.44 16.74
CA ASN A 479 -14.54 -21.06 15.59
C ASN A 479 -15.50 -21.67 14.55
N ASP A 480 -16.70 -22.03 14.95
CA ASP A 480 -17.76 -22.58 14.09
C ASP A 480 -18.73 -21.51 13.54
N GLU A 481 -18.53 -20.25 13.90
CA GLU A 481 -19.36 -19.12 13.47
C GLU A 481 -18.65 -18.29 12.42
N SER A 482 -19.37 -17.88 11.36
CA SER A 482 -18.86 -16.94 10.36
C SER A 482 -18.91 -15.51 10.87
N PRO A 483 -17.91 -14.70 10.57
CA PRO A 483 -17.90 -13.30 10.95
C PRO A 483 -19.08 -12.54 10.31
N LYS A 484 -19.71 -11.66 11.08
CA LYS A 484 -20.73 -10.74 10.59
C LYS A 484 -20.05 -9.58 9.89
N THR A 485 -20.57 -9.21 8.73
CA THR A 485 -19.99 -8.19 7.88
C THR A 485 -20.03 -6.82 8.56
N HIS A 486 -18.89 -6.13 8.58
CA HIS A 486 -18.77 -4.72 8.87
C HIS A 486 -19.00 -3.91 7.61
N GLN A 487 -19.92 -2.93 7.65
CA GLN A 487 -20.40 -2.21 6.47
C GLN A 487 -19.80 -0.79 6.40
N GLN A 488 -19.10 -0.49 5.31
CA GLN A 488 -18.66 0.87 4.95
C GLN A 488 -17.92 1.62 6.06
N GLY A 489 -17.16 0.94 6.92
CA GLY A 489 -16.41 1.55 8.01
C GLY A 489 -17.26 2.25 9.09
N ARG A 490 -18.58 2.02 9.12
CA ARG A 490 -19.51 2.70 10.03
C ARG A 490 -19.93 1.81 11.18
N GLY A 491 -19.97 2.39 12.38
CA GLY A 491 -20.27 1.65 13.59
C GLY A 491 -19.21 0.57 13.87
N GLY A 492 -19.52 -0.39 14.74
CA GLY A 492 -18.58 -1.43 15.10
C GLY A 492 -17.51 -0.95 16.08
N TYR A 493 -16.33 -1.54 16.03
CA TYR A 493 -15.22 -1.21 16.90
C TYR A 493 -13.88 -1.29 16.16
N LEU A 494 -12.91 -0.54 16.66
CA LEU A 494 -11.52 -0.65 16.25
C LEU A 494 -10.85 -1.76 17.06
N ALA A 495 -10.38 -2.80 16.40
CA ALA A 495 -9.69 -3.94 16.96
C ALA A 495 -8.19 -3.90 16.66
N CYS A 496 -7.43 -4.49 17.57
CA CYS A 496 -6.04 -4.86 17.34
C CYS A 496 -5.87 -6.34 17.69
N VAL A 497 -5.16 -7.08 16.84
CA VAL A 497 -4.70 -8.44 17.16
C VAL A 497 -3.19 -8.41 17.20
N SER A 498 -2.59 -8.83 18.31
CA SER A 498 -1.15 -8.98 18.45
C SER A 498 -0.73 -10.44 18.30
N PHE A 499 0.43 -10.64 17.68
CA PHE A 499 1.07 -11.95 17.50
C PHE A 499 2.47 -11.90 18.11
N ASP A 500 2.76 -12.84 18.97
CA ASP A 500 4.12 -13.04 19.46
C ASP A 500 4.97 -13.88 18.46
N LYS A 501 6.25 -14.12 18.78
CA LYS A 501 7.15 -14.94 17.95
C LYS A 501 6.68 -16.38 17.75
N LYS A 502 5.83 -16.93 18.64
CA LYS A 502 5.26 -18.28 18.55
C LYS A 502 3.94 -18.31 17.80
N GLY A 503 3.43 -17.15 17.40
CA GLY A 503 2.12 -17.01 16.77
C GLY A 503 0.95 -17.11 17.75
N GLU A 504 1.16 -16.87 19.05
CA GLU A 504 0.06 -16.71 19.98
C GLU A 504 -0.67 -15.40 19.70
N MET A 505 -2.00 -15.50 19.56
CA MET A 505 -2.86 -14.37 19.22
C MET A 505 -3.51 -13.80 20.48
N LYS A 506 -3.49 -12.46 20.61
CA LYS A 506 -4.28 -11.73 21.60
C LYS A 506 -5.07 -10.63 20.93
N LYS A 507 -6.39 -10.63 21.13
CA LYS A 507 -7.31 -9.58 20.62
C LYS A 507 -7.46 -8.48 21.65
N HIS A 508 -7.31 -7.24 21.22
CA HIS A 508 -7.44 -6.03 22.03
C HIS A 508 -8.55 -5.16 21.42
N LEU A 509 -9.52 -4.75 22.23
CA LEU A 509 -10.54 -3.79 21.84
C LEU A 509 -10.03 -2.39 22.15
N LEU A 510 -9.96 -1.51 21.14
CA LEU A 510 -9.44 -0.15 21.30
C LEU A 510 -10.57 0.86 21.57
N GLY A 511 -11.78 0.63 21.11
CA GLY A 511 -12.95 1.46 21.34
C GLY A 511 -14.02 1.24 20.28
N GLU A 512 -15.23 1.71 20.56
CA GLU A 512 -16.31 1.74 19.57
C GLU A 512 -16.08 2.90 18.58
N ILE A 513 -16.31 2.66 17.28
CA ILE A 513 -16.07 3.67 16.23
C ILE A 513 -16.93 4.92 16.49
N ASP A 514 -18.16 4.73 16.97
CA ASP A 514 -19.08 5.85 17.24
C ASP A 514 -18.58 6.77 18.36
N GLU A 515 -17.75 6.29 19.28
CA GLU A 515 -17.14 7.09 20.37
C GLU A 515 -16.14 8.11 19.85
N PHE A 516 -15.46 7.78 18.72
CA PHE A 516 -14.51 8.67 18.07
C PHE A 516 -15.20 9.71 17.17
N GLU A 517 -16.50 9.57 16.95
CA GLU A 517 -17.31 10.43 16.09
C GLU A 517 -16.74 10.61 14.66
N THR A 518 -15.95 9.66 14.18
CA THR A 518 -15.34 9.66 12.86
C THR A 518 -15.34 8.26 12.25
N ASN A 519 -15.25 8.19 10.92
CA ASN A 519 -14.97 6.94 10.22
C ASN A 519 -13.46 6.72 10.17
N PHE A 520 -13.03 5.48 10.43
CA PHE A 520 -11.64 5.11 10.26
C PHE A 520 -11.39 4.64 8.82
N PHE A 521 -10.48 5.32 8.15
CA PHE A 521 -9.94 4.87 6.87
C PHE A 521 -8.63 4.13 7.15
N ILE A 522 -8.74 2.85 7.47
CA ILE A 522 -7.61 2.03 7.97
C ILE A 522 -6.41 2.05 7.03
N ARG A 523 -6.63 2.07 5.73
CA ARG A 523 -5.55 2.16 4.72
C ARG A 523 -4.82 3.50 4.70
N ARG A 524 -5.32 4.52 5.40
CA ARG A 524 -4.68 5.85 5.53
C ARG A 524 -3.88 6.01 6.82
N PHE A 525 -3.76 4.96 7.61
CA PHE A 525 -2.86 4.98 8.76
C PHE A 525 -1.41 5.01 8.27
N VAL A 526 -0.64 5.94 8.80
CA VAL A 526 0.77 6.11 8.49
C VAL A 526 1.60 5.60 9.68
N LYS A 527 2.65 4.85 9.39
CA LYS A 527 3.61 4.42 10.40
C LYS A 527 4.42 5.63 10.89
N GLY A 528 4.35 5.88 12.18
CA GLY A 528 5.13 6.92 12.84
C GLY A 528 6.53 6.44 13.25
N ASP A 529 7.35 7.37 13.76
CA ASP A 529 8.73 7.11 14.14
C ASP A 529 8.87 6.47 15.55
N ASN A 530 7.78 6.38 16.32
CA ASN A 530 7.77 5.92 17.72
C ASN A 530 6.91 4.67 17.94
N ASP A 531 7.08 3.64 17.11
CA ASP A 531 6.27 2.42 17.18
C ASP A 531 4.75 2.73 17.27
N ASN A 532 4.28 3.65 16.45
CA ASN A 532 2.90 4.07 16.43
C ASN A 532 2.33 4.17 15.01
N LEU A 533 1.02 4.12 14.91
CA LEU A 533 0.26 4.45 13.71
C LEU A 533 -0.42 5.80 13.91
N ILE A 534 -0.39 6.64 12.88
CA ILE A 534 -0.94 7.99 12.92
C ILE A 534 -2.01 8.12 11.84
N TYR A 535 -3.10 8.76 12.18
CA TYR A 535 -4.23 8.97 11.27
C TYR A 535 -4.87 10.34 11.52
N THR A 536 -5.26 11.05 10.47
CA THR A 536 -6.07 12.25 10.59
C THR A 536 -7.52 11.93 10.29
N ALA A 537 -8.32 11.97 11.33
CA ALA A 537 -9.76 11.75 11.29
C ALA A 537 -10.50 13.02 10.89
N ARG A 538 -11.54 12.89 10.06
CA ARG A 538 -12.38 14.01 9.64
C ARG A 538 -13.79 13.87 10.16
N LYS A 539 -14.24 14.87 10.93
CA LYS A 539 -15.61 14.99 11.42
C LYS A 539 -16.25 16.25 10.85
N ARG A 540 -17.09 16.10 9.82
CA ARG A 540 -17.76 17.23 9.13
C ARG A 540 -16.75 18.30 8.67
N ARG A 541 -16.60 19.42 9.45
CA ARG A 541 -15.67 20.53 9.17
C ARG A 541 -14.45 20.55 10.08
N ARG A 542 -14.39 19.65 11.05
CA ARG A 542 -13.28 19.56 12.02
C ARG A 542 -12.49 18.29 11.79
N ASN A 543 -11.24 18.34 12.14
CA ASN A 543 -10.31 17.24 12.05
C ASN A 543 -9.76 16.95 13.43
N SER A 544 -9.37 15.72 13.67
CA SER A 544 -8.56 15.34 14.83
C SER A 544 -7.49 14.37 14.41
N MET A 545 -6.33 14.48 15.01
CA MET A 545 -5.23 13.53 14.79
C MET A 545 -5.31 12.43 15.84
N ILE A 546 -5.19 11.20 15.41
CA ILE A 546 -5.18 10.01 16.26
C ILE A 546 -3.83 9.34 16.15
N SER A 547 -3.23 9.00 17.27
CA SER A 547 -2.01 8.19 17.35
C SER A 547 -2.29 6.93 18.15
N ILE A 548 -1.94 5.77 17.59
CA ILE A 548 -2.06 4.46 18.22
C ILE A 548 -0.64 3.96 18.48
N GLY A 549 -0.18 4.09 19.70
CA GLY A 549 1.19 3.72 20.12
C GLY A 549 1.24 2.34 20.77
N ILE A 550 2.35 1.63 20.55
CA ILE A 550 2.68 0.35 21.18
C ILE A 550 3.55 0.63 22.40
N GLN A 551 3.12 0.18 23.60
CA GLN A 551 3.79 0.40 24.90
C GLN A 551 4.76 -0.73 25.28
#